data_29c545e4fea1d22eddfd092421d86b80
#
_entry.id   29c545e4fea1d22eddfd092421d86b80
#
_cell.length_a   1.000
_cell.length_b   1.000
_cell.length_c   1.000
_cell.angle_alpha   90.00
_cell.angle_beta   90.00
_cell.angle_gamma   90.00
#
_symmetry.space_group_name_H-M   'P 1'
#
loop_
_entity.id
_entity.type
_entity.pdbx_description
1 polymer ?
#
loop_
_entity_poly.entity_id
_entity_poly.type
_entity_poly.pdbx_seq_one_letter_code
_entity_poly.pdbx_strand_id
1 'polypeptide(L)'
;FERRLTPDHGEIVAWLNDLPGPVAATYESGPTGFVLARSINAAGMRCSVAASSKLQRPVGDRVKTDTRDARHLARLLHLGEIVEVEIPSVEQESARDLYRAREDCRQDLMAARNRLSKLLLRRGIVYYGGTPWSRNHERWLRGQRFDDPALKMVYDTALDTVVAITDRRDRLDAAIVAMAADSSFTAVVTRLGCLRGVSTLTAFGLAVEIGDWHRLTGRTIGAYLGLVPTEYSSGATRTQGGLTRTGNTHARRLL
;
A
#
# COMPACT_ATOMS: atom_id res chain seq x y z
N PHE A 1 -30.28 -17.32 2.42
CA PHE A 1 -29.90 -17.59 1.01
C PHE A 1 -28.38 -17.75 0.94
N GLU A 2 -27.90 -18.76 0.21
CA GLU A 2 -26.48 -18.96 -0.07
C GLU A 2 -26.31 -19.28 -1.55
N ARG A 3 -25.34 -18.63 -2.21
CA ARG A 3 -24.98 -18.88 -3.59
C ARG A 3 -23.47 -18.64 -3.78
N ARG A 4 -22.83 -19.51 -4.51
CA ARG A 4 -21.48 -19.26 -5.01
C ARG A 4 -21.61 -18.43 -6.29
N LEU A 5 -20.98 -17.25 -6.27
CA LEU A 5 -20.95 -16.32 -7.39
C LEU A 5 -19.55 -16.27 -7.99
N THR A 6 -19.46 -15.88 -9.23
CA THR A 6 -18.18 -15.49 -9.85
C THR A 6 -17.78 -14.10 -9.31
N PRO A 7 -16.51 -13.68 -9.46
CA PRO A 7 -16.09 -12.34 -9.07
C PRO A 7 -16.58 -11.24 -10.03
N ASP A 8 -17.60 -11.52 -10.84
CA ASP A 8 -18.25 -10.53 -11.70
C ASP A 8 -19.19 -9.64 -10.87
N HIS A 9 -18.93 -8.33 -10.90
CA HIS A 9 -19.70 -7.37 -10.11
C HIS A 9 -21.14 -7.25 -10.55
N GLY A 10 -21.42 -7.42 -11.87
CA GLY A 10 -22.78 -7.39 -12.40
C GLY A 10 -23.59 -8.58 -11.91
N GLU A 11 -23.01 -9.79 -11.92
CA GLU A 11 -23.67 -11.00 -11.39
C GLU A 11 -23.97 -10.84 -9.89
N ILE A 12 -23.00 -10.29 -9.12
CA ILE A 12 -23.18 -10.08 -7.69
C ILE A 12 -24.32 -9.08 -7.40
N VAL A 13 -24.33 -7.94 -8.09
CA VAL A 13 -25.36 -6.91 -7.92
C VAL A 13 -26.73 -7.42 -8.35
N ALA A 14 -26.84 -8.16 -9.46
CA ALA A 14 -28.07 -8.77 -9.92
C ALA A 14 -28.63 -9.74 -8.88
N TRP A 15 -27.78 -10.63 -8.36
CA TRP A 15 -28.20 -11.58 -7.31
C TRP A 15 -28.67 -10.88 -6.02
N LEU A 16 -27.97 -9.80 -5.61
CA LEU A 16 -28.37 -9.03 -4.43
C LEU A 16 -29.73 -8.35 -4.63
N ASN A 17 -30.03 -7.84 -5.84
CA ASN A 17 -31.31 -7.23 -6.17
C ASN A 17 -32.48 -8.23 -6.16
N ASP A 18 -32.21 -9.52 -6.45
CA ASP A 18 -33.24 -10.59 -6.41
C ASP A 18 -33.59 -11.03 -4.99
N LEU A 19 -32.83 -10.60 -3.97
CA LEU A 19 -33.12 -10.94 -2.59
C LEU A 19 -34.25 -10.07 -2.04
N PRO A 20 -35.09 -10.62 -1.13
CA PRO A 20 -36.13 -9.82 -0.47
C PRO A 20 -35.48 -8.68 0.34
N GLY A 21 -35.84 -7.45 0.02
CA GLY A 21 -35.25 -6.25 0.62
C GLY A 21 -35.78 -5.90 2.03
N PRO A 22 -35.11 -4.95 2.72
CA PRO A 22 -33.92 -4.21 2.30
C PRO A 22 -32.64 -5.03 2.42
N VAL A 23 -31.74 -4.90 1.44
CA VAL A 23 -30.49 -5.65 1.37
C VAL A 23 -29.29 -4.75 1.74
N ALA A 24 -28.39 -5.26 2.56
CA ALA A 24 -27.07 -4.69 2.81
C ALA A 24 -26.00 -5.75 2.60
N ALA A 25 -24.84 -5.34 2.11
CA ALA A 25 -23.73 -6.23 1.81
C ALA A 25 -22.46 -5.84 2.58
N THR A 26 -21.59 -6.81 2.80
CA THR A 26 -20.24 -6.57 3.34
C THR A 26 -19.25 -7.58 2.79
N TYR A 27 -18.00 -7.16 2.66
CA TYR A 27 -16.86 -8.03 2.38
C TYR A 27 -15.62 -7.53 3.09
N GLU A 28 -14.59 -8.40 3.22
CA GLU A 28 -13.33 -8.02 3.85
C GLU A 28 -12.50 -7.11 2.93
N SER A 29 -11.88 -6.08 3.53
CA SER A 29 -10.86 -5.29 2.83
C SER A 29 -9.69 -6.18 2.42
N GLY A 30 -9.28 -6.09 1.15
CA GLY A 30 -8.24 -6.95 0.60
C GLY A 30 -7.88 -6.57 -0.83
N PRO A 31 -7.24 -7.48 -1.58
CA PRO A 31 -6.77 -7.21 -2.95
C PRO A 31 -7.90 -6.97 -3.97
N THR A 32 -9.15 -7.27 -3.62
CA THR A 32 -10.33 -7.02 -4.48
C THR A 32 -10.66 -5.53 -4.63
N GLY A 33 -10.08 -4.66 -3.81
CA GLY A 33 -10.30 -3.21 -3.87
C GLY A 33 -11.73 -2.79 -3.52
N PHE A 34 -12.17 -1.67 -4.08
CA PHE A 34 -13.43 -1.02 -3.69
C PHE A 34 -14.46 -0.92 -4.82
N VAL A 35 -14.18 -1.45 -6.02
CA VAL A 35 -15.07 -1.36 -7.18
C VAL A 35 -16.42 -2.04 -6.89
N LEU A 36 -16.41 -3.21 -6.24
CA LEU A 36 -17.63 -3.92 -5.86
C LEU A 36 -18.49 -3.08 -4.92
N ALA A 37 -17.90 -2.48 -3.89
CA ALA A 37 -18.64 -1.62 -2.96
C ALA A 37 -19.27 -0.43 -3.67
N ARG A 38 -18.55 0.21 -4.59
CA ARG A 38 -19.09 1.31 -5.40
C ARG A 38 -20.25 0.84 -6.29
N SER A 39 -20.14 -0.34 -6.90
CA SER A 39 -21.19 -0.91 -7.75
C SER A 39 -22.46 -1.22 -6.96
N ILE A 40 -22.33 -1.80 -5.77
CA ILE A 40 -23.47 -2.10 -4.89
C ILE A 40 -24.11 -0.80 -4.39
N ASN A 41 -23.31 0.19 -3.96
CA ASN A 41 -23.82 1.49 -3.52
C ASN A 41 -24.53 2.25 -4.68
N ALA A 42 -23.99 2.19 -5.89
CA ALA A 42 -24.61 2.78 -7.08
C ALA A 42 -25.95 2.11 -7.46
N ALA A 43 -26.12 0.84 -7.12
CA ALA A 43 -27.40 0.12 -7.25
C ALA A 43 -28.41 0.42 -6.12
N GLY A 44 -28.11 1.37 -5.23
CA GLY A 44 -29.00 1.79 -4.14
C GLY A 44 -28.97 0.91 -2.89
N MET A 45 -28.08 -0.06 -2.83
CA MET A 45 -27.89 -0.95 -1.67
C MET A 45 -26.70 -0.48 -0.82
N ARG A 46 -26.79 -0.62 0.51
CA ARG A 46 -25.66 -0.33 1.40
C ARG A 46 -24.58 -1.40 1.26
N CYS A 47 -23.34 -0.99 1.05
CA CYS A 47 -22.18 -1.87 1.12
C CYS A 47 -21.13 -1.33 2.09
N SER A 48 -20.75 -2.15 3.07
CA SER A 48 -19.71 -1.87 4.05
C SER A 48 -18.48 -2.72 3.75
N VAL A 49 -17.29 -2.11 3.68
CA VAL A 49 -16.04 -2.85 3.56
C VAL A 49 -15.43 -3.05 4.94
N ALA A 50 -15.37 -4.30 5.39
CA ALA A 50 -14.92 -4.64 6.74
C ALA A 50 -13.39 -4.55 6.88
N ALA A 51 -12.91 -3.94 7.97
CA ALA A 51 -11.49 -3.91 8.31
C ALA A 51 -11.03 -5.30 8.78
N SER A 52 -10.32 -6.04 7.94
CA SER A 52 -9.88 -7.44 8.19
C SER A 52 -9.15 -7.60 9.53
N SER A 53 -8.34 -6.60 9.93
CA SER A 53 -7.60 -6.62 11.20
C SER A 53 -8.46 -6.38 12.45
N LYS A 54 -9.71 -5.97 12.28
CA LYS A 54 -10.66 -5.66 13.36
C LYS A 54 -11.82 -6.66 13.44
N LEU A 55 -11.89 -7.61 12.52
CA LEU A 55 -12.90 -8.65 12.56
C LEU A 55 -12.67 -9.56 13.77
N GLN A 56 -13.68 -9.63 14.63
CA GLN A 56 -13.67 -10.55 15.76
C GLN A 56 -13.93 -11.97 15.23
N ARG A 57 -13.01 -12.90 15.51
CA ARG A 57 -13.19 -14.31 15.20
C ARG A 57 -13.72 -15.06 16.41
N PRO A 58 -14.69 -15.97 16.24
CA PRO A 58 -15.16 -16.81 17.34
C PRO A 58 -14.00 -17.63 17.93
N VAL A 59 -13.88 -17.64 19.25
CA VAL A 59 -12.88 -18.45 19.96
C VAL A 59 -13.16 -19.92 19.70
N GLY A 60 -12.17 -20.66 19.20
CA GLY A 60 -12.27 -22.10 18.93
C GLY A 60 -12.62 -22.48 17.50
N ASP A 61 -12.91 -21.55 16.61
CA ASP A 61 -13.14 -21.86 15.19
C ASP A 61 -11.79 -22.09 14.47
N ARG A 62 -11.39 -23.37 14.39
CA ARG A 62 -10.14 -23.83 13.74
C ARG A 62 -10.31 -24.16 12.26
N VAL A 63 -11.54 -24.18 11.75
CA VAL A 63 -11.84 -24.54 10.36
C VAL A 63 -12.24 -23.32 9.58
N LYS A 64 -11.36 -22.83 8.72
CA LYS A 64 -11.60 -21.72 7.80
C LYS A 64 -12.20 -22.23 6.49
N THR A 65 -13.40 -21.76 6.14
CA THR A 65 -14.02 -21.98 4.82
C THR A 65 -14.72 -20.68 4.40
N ASP A 66 -14.76 -20.42 3.09
CA ASP A 66 -15.40 -19.23 2.54
C ASP A 66 -16.86 -19.08 2.99
N THR A 67 -17.59 -20.20 3.08
CA THR A 67 -18.98 -20.20 3.55
C THR A 67 -19.11 -19.76 5.01
N ARG A 68 -18.22 -20.21 5.89
CA ARG A 68 -18.23 -19.79 7.31
C ARG A 68 -17.84 -18.33 7.45
N ASP A 69 -16.83 -17.90 6.71
CA ASP A 69 -16.37 -16.50 6.71
C ASP A 69 -17.50 -15.58 6.21
N ALA A 70 -18.21 -15.95 5.13
CA ALA A 70 -19.34 -15.19 4.62
C ALA A 70 -20.51 -15.11 5.62
N ARG A 71 -20.87 -16.23 6.26
CA ARG A 71 -21.92 -16.24 7.31
C ARG A 71 -21.52 -15.39 8.52
N HIS A 72 -20.26 -15.45 8.91
CA HIS A 72 -19.74 -14.65 10.02
C HIS A 72 -19.82 -13.14 9.70
N LEU A 73 -19.39 -12.73 8.51
CA LEU A 73 -19.52 -11.34 8.05
C LEU A 73 -20.97 -10.88 7.99
N ALA A 74 -21.87 -11.69 7.44
CA ALA A 74 -23.31 -11.37 7.41
C ALA A 74 -23.89 -11.18 8.81
N ARG A 75 -23.48 -12.02 9.78
CA ARG A 75 -23.88 -11.87 11.18
C ARG A 75 -23.36 -10.58 11.80
N LEU A 76 -22.06 -10.26 11.61
CA LEU A 76 -21.47 -9.02 12.14
C LEU A 76 -22.15 -7.79 11.51
N LEU A 77 -22.47 -7.84 10.21
CA LEU A 77 -23.21 -6.77 9.55
C LEU A 77 -24.59 -6.58 10.16
N HIS A 78 -25.32 -7.66 10.38
CA HIS A 78 -26.66 -7.64 10.99
C HIS A 78 -26.63 -7.06 12.41
N LEU A 79 -25.59 -7.36 13.19
CA LEU A 79 -25.41 -6.85 14.55
C LEU A 79 -24.86 -5.43 14.62
N GLY A 80 -24.45 -4.85 13.49
CA GLY A 80 -23.79 -3.53 13.45
C GLY A 80 -22.36 -3.53 14.02
N GLU A 81 -21.70 -4.69 14.08
CA GLU A 81 -20.36 -4.87 14.66
C GLU A 81 -19.23 -4.77 13.62
N ILE A 82 -19.54 -4.44 12.38
CA ILE A 82 -18.53 -4.22 11.33
C ILE A 82 -17.80 -2.91 11.60
N VAL A 83 -16.49 -3.00 11.77
CA VAL A 83 -15.61 -1.83 11.70
C VAL A 83 -15.31 -1.56 10.24
N GLU A 84 -15.88 -0.49 9.72
CA GLU A 84 -15.82 -0.16 8.30
C GLU A 84 -14.47 0.48 7.93
N VAL A 85 -13.94 0.11 6.76
CA VAL A 85 -12.89 0.84 6.07
C VAL A 85 -13.54 1.90 5.21
N GLU A 86 -12.99 3.11 5.23
CA GLU A 86 -13.42 4.16 4.32
C GLU A 86 -13.16 3.77 2.87
N ILE A 87 -14.19 3.88 2.04
CA ILE A 87 -14.08 3.65 0.60
C ILE A 87 -13.47 4.91 -0.03
N PRO A 88 -12.23 4.83 -0.55
CA PRO A 88 -11.58 5.99 -1.14
C PRO A 88 -12.29 6.43 -2.42
N SER A 89 -12.13 7.68 -2.81
CA SER A 89 -12.50 8.12 -4.15
C SER A 89 -11.67 7.37 -5.21
N VAL A 90 -12.18 7.32 -6.45
CA VAL A 90 -11.42 6.72 -7.57
C VAL A 90 -10.09 7.43 -7.78
N GLU A 91 -10.08 8.77 -7.65
CA GLU A 91 -8.87 9.58 -7.73
C GLU A 91 -7.86 9.20 -6.63
N GLN A 92 -8.32 9.05 -5.40
CA GLN A 92 -7.45 8.67 -4.28
C GLN A 92 -6.89 7.25 -4.44
N GLU A 93 -7.69 6.31 -4.93
CA GLU A 93 -7.25 4.93 -5.20
C GLU A 93 -6.17 4.92 -6.28
N SER A 94 -6.39 5.61 -7.40
CA SER A 94 -5.41 5.75 -8.49
C SER A 94 -4.12 6.45 -8.04
N ALA A 95 -4.24 7.47 -7.21
CA ALA A 95 -3.08 8.18 -6.65
C ALA A 95 -2.27 7.31 -5.68
N ARG A 96 -2.94 6.47 -4.88
CA ARG A 96 -2.27 5.44 -4.04
C ARG A 96 -1.54 4.42 -4.88
N ASP A 97 -2.15 3.93 -5.96
CA ASP A 97 -1.53 2.96 -6.85
C ASP A 97 -0.29 3.55 -7.52
N LEU A 98 -0.36 4.79 -7.99
CA LEU A 98 0.80 5.51 -8.54
C LEU A 98 1.94 5.60 -7.52
N TYR A 99 1.63 6.01 -6.29
CA TYR A 99 2.62 6.12 -5.22
C TYR A 99 3.22 4.76 -4.84
N ARG A 100 2.39 3.72 -4.71
CA ARG A 100 2.83 2.36 -4.37
C ARG A 100 3.67 1.74 -5.47
N ALA A 101 3.29 1.91 -6.74
CA ALA A 101 4.09 1.49 -7.87
C ALA A 101 5.49 2.14 -7.88
N ARG A 102 5.58 3.42 -7.48
CA ARG A 102 6.86 4.10 -7.30
C ARG A 102 7.69 3.49 -6.17
N GLU A 103 7.06 3.12 -5.06
CA GLU A 103 7.74 2.50 -3.93
C GLU A 103 8.23 1.08 -4.24
N ASP A 104 7.45 0.30 -4.96
CA ASP A 104 7.87 -1.01 -5.46
C ASP A 104 9.06 -0.86 -6.40
N CYS A 105 8.99 0.09 -7.34
CA CYS A 105 10.09 0.41 -8.24
C CYS A 105 11.37 0.83 -7.49
N ARG A 106 11.25 1.57 -6.37
CA ARG A 106 12.40 1.92 -5.51
C ARG A 106 13.04 0.68 -4.88
N GLN A 107 12.22 -0.26 -4.42
CA GLN A 107 12.71 -1.51 -3.83
C GLN A 107 13.41 -2.38 -4.89
N ASP A 108 12.80 -2.51 -6.07
CA ASP A 108 13.37 -3.23 -7.20
C ASP A 108 14.71 -2.65 -7.63
N LEU A 109 14.80 -1.31 -7.69
CA LEU A 109 16.03 -0.61 -8.03
C LEU A 109 17.14 -0.91 -7.00
N MET A 110 16.81 -0.86 -5.71
CA MET A 110 17.77 -1.19 -4.65
C MET A 110 18.25 -2.64 -4.78
N ALA A 111 17.35 -3.58 -5.02
CA ALA A 111 17.68 -4.99 -5.23
C ALA A 111 18.55 -5.19 -6.49
N ALA A 112 18.22 -4.54 -7.60
CA ALA A 112 19.01 -4.59 -8.85
C ALA A 112 20.42 -4.03 -8.66
N ARG A 113 20.52 -2.86 -8.01
CA ARG A 113 21.80 -2.22 -7.66
C ARG A 113 22.67 -3.11 -6.77
N ASN A 114 22.07 -3.75 -5.78
CA ASN A 114 22.79 -4.69 -4.91
C ASN A 114 23.31 -5.90 -5.69
N ARG A 115 22.49 -6.49 -6.58
CA ARG A 115 22.91 -7.63 -7.42
C ARG A 115 24.09 -7.27 -8.30
N LEU A 116 24.05 -6.12 -8.99
CA LEU A 116 25.13 -5.64 -9.84
C LEU A 116 26.41 -5.36 -9.03
N SER A 117 26.29 -4.67 -7.90
CA SER A 117 27.44 -4.40 -7.02
C SER A 117 28.09 -5.68 -6.50
N LYS A 118 27.27 -6.69 -6.11
CA LYS A 118 27.80 -7.97 -5.65
C LYS A 118 28.42 -8.82 -6.76
N LEU A 119 27.93 -8.70 -8.00
CA LEU A 119 28.55 -9.32 -9.16
C LEU A 119 29.98 -8.78 -9.36
N LEU A 120 30.14 -7.45 -9.37
CA LEU A 120 31.44 -6.80 -9.52
C LEU A 120 32.38 -7.13 -8.35
N LEU A 121 31.87 -7.05 -7.11
CA LEU A 121 32.66 -7.34 -5.91
C LEU A 121 33.23 -8.77 -5.93
N ARG A 122 32.46 -9.78 -6.37
CA ARG A 122 32.94 -11.17 -6.50
C ARG A 122 34.07 -11.32 -7.55
N ARG A 123 34.24 -10.35 -8.43
CA ARG A 123 35.30 -10.29 -9.44
C ARG A 123 36.45 -9.36 -9.02
N GLY A 124 36.44 -8.87 -7.78
CA GLY A 124 37.46 -7.93 -7.30
C GLY A 124 37.39 -6.53 -7.93
N ILE A 125 36.27 -6.22 -8.62
CA ILE A 125 36.05 -4.94 -9.29
C ILE A 125 35.31 -4.01 -8.34
N VAL A 126 35.99 -2.94 -7.90
CA VAL A 126 35.49 -1.99 -6.92
C VAL A 126 35.62 -0.57 -7.46
N TYR A 127 34.59 0.23 -7.30
CA TYR A 127 34.60 1.64 -7.65
C TYR A 127 35.15 2.49 -6.50
N TYR A 128 36.23 3.25 -6.76
CA TYR A 128 36.86 4.16 -5.81
C TYR A 128 36.66 5.65 -6.15
N GLY A 129 35.87 5.95 -7.21
CA GLY A 129 35.72 7.31 -7.74
C GLY A 129 34.68 8.18 -7.02
N GLY A 130 34.31 7.86 -5.78
CA GLY A 130 33.37 8.66 -4.97
C GLY A 130 32.03 8.00 -4.72
N THR A 131 30.96 8.80 -4.68
CA THR A 131 29.61 8.32 -4.30
C THR A 131 29.04 7.29 -5.29
N PRO A 132 28.64 6.10 -4.83
CA PRO A 132 27.96 5.11 -5.66
C PRO A 132 26.67 5.66 -6.29
N TRP A 133 26.37 5.17 -7.49
CA TRP A 133 25.14 5.53 -8.25
C TRP A 133 25.05 7.02 -8.64
N SER A 134 26.18 7.75 -8.57
CA SER A 134 26.34 9.07 -9.19
C SER A 134 26.57 8.94 -10.71
N ARG A 135 26.44 10.04 -11.44
CA ARG A 135 26.74 10.08 -12.90
C ARG A 135 28.15 9.55 -13.23
N ASN A 136 29.13 9.81 -12.36
CA ASN A 136 30.49 9.29 -12.54
C ASN A 136 30.56 7.78 -12.36
N HIS A 137 29.84 7.23 -11.36
CA HIS A 137 29.74 5.79 -11.16
C HIS A 137 29.02 5.11 -12.34
N GLU A 138 27.93 5.69 -12.85
CA GLU A 138 27.22 5.16 -14.02
C GLU A 138 28.12 5.14 -15.27
N ARG A 139 28.91 6.20 -15.49
CA ARG A 139 29.88 6.23 -16.58
C ARG A 139 30.94 5.14 -16.42
N TRP A 140 31.44 4.95 -15.21
CA TRP A 140 32.39 3.90 -14.89
C TRP A 140 31.78 2.50 -15.11
N LEU A 141 30.55 2.25 -14.69
CA LEU A 141 29.82 1.02 -14.97
C LEU A 141 29.71 0.75 -16.48
N ARG A 142 29.30 1.74 -17.27
CA ARG A 142 29.20 1.62 -18.75
C ARG A 142 30.55 1.36 -19.41
N GLY A 143 31.64 1.68 -18.75
CA GLY A 143 33.03 1.44 -19.22
C GLY A 143 33.56 0.05 -18.93
N GLN A 144 32.89 -0.78 -18.11
CA GLN A 144 33.38 -2.13 -17.80
C GLN A 144 33.35 -3.03 -19.02
N ARG A 145 34.39 -3.87 -19.16
CA ARG A 145 34.53 -4.84 -20.26
C ARG A 145 34.88 -6.21 -19.67
N PHE A 146 34.38 -7.25 -20.30
CA PHE A 146 34.57 -8.63 -19.88
C PHE A 146 34.85 -9.49 -21.11
N ASP A 147 35.98 -10.25 -21.07
CA ASP A 147 36.36 -11.16 -22.15
C ASP A 147 35.52 -12.46 -22.15
N ASP A 148 35.09 -12.90 -20.96
CA ASP A 148 34.22 -14.06 -20.81
C ASP A 148 32.80 -13.72 -21.30
N PRO A 149 32.28 -14.40 -22.35
CA PRO A 149 30.98 -14.08 -22.93
C PRO A 149 29.82 -14.26 -21.95
N ALA A 150 29.91 -15.28 -21.05
CA ALA A 150 28.85 -15.55 -20.07
C ALA A 150 28.82 -14.44 -19.01
N LEU A 151 29.99 -14.03 -18.51
CA LEU A 151 30.09 -12.91 -17.56
C LEU A 151 29.62 -11.61 -18.18
N LYS A 152 30.02 -11.33 -19.45
CA LYS A 152 29.56 -10.17 -20.18
C LYS A 152 28.05 -10.12 -20.29
N MET A 153 27.41 -11.21 -20.68
CA MET A 153 25.94 -11.30 -20.78
C MET A 153 25.24 -11.04 -19.43
N VAL A 154 25.75 -11.64 -18.36
CA VAL A 154 25.18 -11.43 -17.01
C VAL A 154 25.35 -9.98 -16.57
N TYR A 155 26.52 -9.39 -16.84
CA TYR A 155 26.79 -8.00 -16.50
C TYR A 155 25.88 -7.04 -17.27
N ASP A 156 25.83 -7.17 -18.59
CA ASP A 156 25.01 -6.32 -19.47
C ASP A 156 23.54 -6.38 -19.04
N THR A 157 22.99 -7.59 -18.82
CA THR A 157 21.61 -7.79 -18.35
C THR A 157 21.36 -7.12 -16.99
N ALA A 158 22.31 -7.23 -16.06
CA ALA A 158 22.18 -6.61 -14.74
C ALA A 158 22.24 -5.08 -14.81
N LEU A 159 23.12 -4.53 -15.65
CA LEU A 159 23.23 -3.09 -15.88
C LEU A 159 21.99 -2.53 -16.58
N ASP A 160 21.51 -3.18 -17.63
CA ASP A 160 20.28 -2.80 -18.34
C ASP A 160 19.08 -2.80 -17.41
N THR A 161 18.99 -3.79 -16.52
CA THR A 161 17.95 -3.83 -15.49
C THR A 161 17.99 -2.60 -14.59
N VAL A 162 19.17 -2.20 -14.11
CA VAL A 162 19.32 -0.99 -13.27
C VAL A 162 18.90 0.26 -14.04
N VAL A 163 19.32 0.38 -15.31
CA VAL A 163 18.96 1.53 -16.16
C VAL A 163 17.44 1.59 -16.37
N ALA A 164 16.83 0.48 -16.79
CA ALA A 164 15.39 0.43 -17.07
C ALA A 164 14.54 0.74 -15.83
N ILE A 165 14.94 0.24 -14.65
CA ILE A 165 14.22 0.54 -13.40
C ILE A 165 14.43 2.00 -12.98
N THR A 166 15.63 2.56 -13.21
CA THR A 166 15.90 3.98 -12.94
C THR A 166 14.99 4.87 -13.77
N ASP A 167 14.89 4.63 -15.08
CA ASP A 167 14.02 5.39 -15.97
C ASP A 167 12.54 5.26 -15.60
N ARG A 168 12.13 4.06 -15.17
CA ARG A 168 10.75 3.83 -14.67
C ARG A 168 10.47 4.65 -13.42
N ARG A 169 11.38 4.63 -12.44
CA ARG A 169 11.27 5.42 -11.22
C ARG A 169 11.16 6.91 -11.54
N ASP A 170 11.99 7.42 -12.45
CA ASP A 170 12.01 8.85 -12.78
C ASP A 170 10.71 9.30 -13.46
N ARG A 171 10.10 8.44 -14.29
CA ARG A 171 8.77 8.71 -14.84
C ARG A 171 7.68 8.73 -13.77
N LEU A 172 7.73 7.79 -12.81
CA LEU A 172 6.77 7.75 -11.70
C LEU A 172 6.96 8.96 -10.77
N ASP A 173 8.19 9.36 -10.48
CA ASP A 173 8.50 10.57 -9.71
C ASP A 173 7.95 11.82 -10.40
N ALA A 174 8.12 11.95 -11.72
CA ALA A 174 7.58 13.06 -12.50
C ALA A 174 6.04 13.10 -12.48
N ALA A 175 5.38 11.95 -12.62
CA ALA A 175 3.93 11.84 -12.55
C ALA A 175 3.40 12.24 -11.16
N ILE A 176 4.06 11.81 -10.08
CA ILE A 176 3.72 12.19 -8.71
C ILE A 176 3.89 13.69 -8.50
N VAL A 177 4.99 14.29 -8.98
CA VAL A 177 5.23 15.75 -8.87
C VAL A 177 4.15 16.55 -9.61
N ALA A 178 3.76 16.10 -10.81
CA ALA A 178 2.68 16.74 -11.57
C ALA A 178 1.35 16.67 -10.81
N MET A 179 0.99 15.50 -10.29
CA MET A 179 -0.25 15.32 -9.52
C MET A 179 -0.23 16.06 -8.17
N ALA A 180 0.93 16.18 -7.54
CA ALA A 180 1.11 16.96 -6.31
C ALA A 180 0.89 18.46 -6.55
N ALA A 181 1.20 18.97 -7.75
CA ALA A 181 1.05 20.38 -8.11
C ALA A 181 -0.38 20.74 -8.50
N ASP A 182 -1.14 19.82 -9.10
CA ASP A 182 -2.49 20.09 -9.61
C ASP A 182 -3.40 18.85 -9.42
N SER A 183 -4.02 18.76 -8.24
CA SER A 183 -5.02 17.76 -7.89
C SER A 183 -5.73 18.12 -6.58
N SER A 184 -6.68 17.28 -6.17
CA SER A 184 -7.33 17.38 -4.86
C SER A 184 -6.35 17.27 -3.68
N PHE A 185 -5.15 16.74 -3.88
CA PHE A 185 -4.12 16.57 -2.84
C PHE A 185 -3.20 17.78 -2.67
N THR A 186 -3.17 18.73 -3.61
CA THR A 186 -2.23 19.86 -3.66
C THR A 186 -2.19 20.64 -2.34
N ALA A 187 -3.36 20.96 -1.77
CA ALA A 187 -3.43 21.71 -0.52
C ALA A 187 -2.77 20.98 0.67
N VAL A 188 -2.98 19.66 0.77
CA VAL A 188 -2.37 18.82 1.83
C VAL A 188 -0.88 18.68 1.59
N VAL A 189 -0.46 18.42 0.36
CA VAL A 189 0.95 18.30 -0.02
C VAL A 189 1.72 19.57 0.31
N THR A 190 1.16 20.73 -0.04
CA THR A 190 1.78 22.04 0.25
C THR A 190 1.97 22.25 1.75
N ARG A 191 0.94 21.96 2.56
CA ARG A 191 1.01 22.09 4.03
C ARG A 191 2.04 21.15 4.64
N LEU A 192 2.09 19.90 4.22
CA LEU A 192 3.08 18.91 4.69
C LEU A 192 4.49 19.30 4.26
N GLY A 193 4.66 19.87 3.07
CA GLY A 193 5.94 20.37 2.55
C GLY A 193 6.55 21.50 3.36
N CYS A 194 5.76 22.19 4.22
CA CYS A 194 6.28 23.20 5.17
C CYS A 194 7.06 22.55 6.34
N LEU A 195 6.91 21.25 6.55
CA LEU A 195 7.61 20.53 7.60
C LEU A 195 9.04 20.20 7.16
N ARG A 196 10.00 20.48 8.03
CA ARG A 196 11.43 20.21 7.76
C ARG A 196 11.65 18.71 7.50
N GLY A 197 12.28 18.39 6.36
CA GLY A 197 12.59 17.00 5.97
C GLY A 197 11.48 16.30 5.17
N VAL A 198 10.33 16.93 4.99
CA VAL A 198 9.24 16.38 4.18
C VAL A 198 9.38 16.86 2.73
N SER A 199 9.77 15.96 1.85
CA SER A 199 9.82 16.21 0.39
C SER A 199 8.44 16.14 -0.24
N THR A 200 8.28 16.63 -1.48
CA THR A 200 7.03 16.50 -2.26
C THR A 200 6.56 15.04 -2.36
N LEU A 201 7.48 14.11 -2.60
CA LEU A 201 7.16 12.68 -2.67
C LEU A 201 6.65 12.13 -1.33
N THR A 202 7.29 12.52 -0.22
CA THR A 202 6.86 12.12 1.13
C THR A 202 5.49 12.72 1.46
N ALA A 203 5.31 14.02 1.18
CA ALA A 203 4.04 14.72 1.40
C ALA A 203 2.90 14.12 0.58
N PHE A 204 3.14 13.83 -0.71
CA PHE A 204 2.17 13.18 -1.57
C PHE A 204 1.80 11.78 -1.07
N GLY A 205 2.81 10.96 -0.72
CA GLY A 205 2.57 9.63 -0.16
C GLY A 205 1.71 9.68 1.10
N LEU A 206 1.99 10.59 2.02
CA LEU A 206 1.15 10.78 3.22
C LEU A 206 -0.26 11.25 2.86
N ALA A 207 -0.39 12.19 1.91
CA ALA A 207 -1.68 12.71 1.49
C ALA A 207 -2.59 11.61 0.93
N VAL A 208 -2.09 10.77 0.02
CA VAL A 208 -2.89 9.74 -0.64
C VAL A 208 -3.14 8.52 0.26
N GLU A 209 -2.20 8.16 1.13
CA GLU A 209 -2.35 7.02 2.04
C GLU A 209 -3.32 7.32 3.19
N ILE A 210 -3.32 8.54 3.73
CA ILE A 210 -4.21 8.93 4.82
C ILE A 210 -5.60 9.29 4.29
N GLY A 211 -5.67 10.02 3.16
CA GLY A 211 -6.93 10.44 2.55
C GLY A 211 -7.59 11.59 3.32
N ASP A 212 -8.72 11.35 3.96
CA ASP A 212 -9.39 12.36 4.76
C ASP A 212 -8.65 12.64 6.07
N TRP A 213 -7.97 13.77 6.12
CA TRP A 213 -7.25 14.25 7.30
C TRP A 213 -8.16 14.80 8.38
N HIS A 214 -9.39 15.22 8.05
CA HIS A 214 -10.34 15.81 9.00
C HIS A 214 -10.87 14.80 10.01
N ARG A 215 -10.86 13.50 9.68
CA ARG A 215 -11.22 12.41 10.60
C ARG A 215 -10.18 12.15 11.70
N LEU A 216 -8.97 12.72 11.55
CA LEU A 216 -7.86 12.49 12.47
C LEU A 216 -7.58 13.73 13.31
N THR A 217 -7.17 13.50 14.54
CA THR A 217 -6.68 14.52 15.46
C THR A 217 -5.25 14.20 15.86
N GLY A 218 -4.54 15.14 16.48
CA GLY A 218 -3.20 14.89 17.02
C GLY A 218 -3.14 13.70 18.00
N ARG A 219 -4.26 13.38 18.67
CA ARG A 219 -4.36 12.24 19.59
C ARG A 219 -4.61 10.91 18.87
N THR A 220 -5.34 10.93 17.75
CA THR A 220 -5.78 9.70 17.06
C THR A 220 -4.85 9.29 15.93
N ILE A 221 -4.09 10.23 15.33
CA ILE A 221 -3.22 9.93 14.18
C ILE A 221 -2.11 8.93 14.53
N GLY A 222 -1.52 9.02 15.73
CA GLY A 222 -0.52 8.05 16.19
C GLY A 222 -1.06 6.63 16.28
N ALA A 223 -2.27 6.47 16.82
CA ALA A 223 -2.95 5.17 16.89
C ALA A 223 -3.33 4.65 15.49
N TYR A 224 -3.83 5.52 14.60
CA TYR A 224 -4.15 5.18 13.21
C TYR A 224 -2.94 4.66 12.44
N LEU A 225 -1.76 5.23 12.68
CA LEU A 225 -0.51 4.83 12.05
C LEU A 225 0.22 3.70 12.79
N GLY A 226 -0.29 3.27 13.95
CA GLY A 226 0.36 2.24 14.77
C GLY A 226 1.68 2.68 15.41
N LEU A 227 1.80 3.98 15.69
CA LEU A 227 2.96 4.62 16.35
C LEU A 227 2.76 4.79 17.86
N VAL A 228 1.74 4.14 18.42
CA VAL A 228 1.50 4.10 19.86
C VAL A 228 2.04 2.79 20.46
N PRO A 229 2.53 2.78 21.70
CA PRO A 229 2.97 1.56 22.36
C PRO A 229 1.80 0.59 22.57
N THR A 230 2.10 -0.70 22.58
CA THR A 230 1.17 -1.71 23.11
C THR A 230 1.05 -1.51 24.63
N GLU A 231 -0.13 -1.73 25.19
CA GLU A 231 -0.36 -1.59 26.62
C GLU A 231 -1.14 -2.80 27.15
N TYR A 232 -0.67 -3.35 28.26
CA TYR A 232 -1.30 -4.44 29.02
C TYR A 232 -1.39 -4.00 30.48
N SER A 233 -2.25 -3.02 30.74
CA SER A 233 -2.40 -2.44 32.08
C SER A 233 -3.64 -3.00 32.75
N SER A 234 -3.51 -3.32 34.05
CA SER A 234 -4.61 -3.74 34.92
C SER A 234 -4.45 -3.14 36.32
N GLY A 235 -5.52 -2.56 36.84
CA GLY A 235 -5.50 -1.91 38.17
C GLY A 235 -4.44 -0.80 38.24
N ALA A 236 -3.55 -0.89 39.23
CA ALA A 236 -2.46 0.08 39.45
C ALA A 236 -1.20 -0.21 38.60
N THR A 237 -1.16 -1.34 37.90
CA THR A 237 0.04 -1.74 37.14
C THR A 237 -0.10 -1.29 35.68
N ARG A 238 0.88 -0.49 35.20
CA ARG A 238 0.98 -0.07 33.80
C ARG A 238 2.16 -0.75 33.14
N THR A 239 1.89 -1.62 32.14
CA THR A 239 2.92 -2.29 31.34
C THR A 239 2.78 -1.86 29.88
N GLN A 240 3.82 -1.22 29.35
CA GLN A 240 3.88 -0.81 27.95
C GLN A 240 4.96 -1.61 27.21
N GLY A 241 4.63 -2.06 26.00
CA GLY A 241 5.55 -2.77 25.10
C GLY A 241 6.01 -1.91 23.92
N GLY A 242 6.47 -2.55 22.85
CA GLY A 242 6.85 -1.88 21.61
C GLY A 242 5.67 -1.25 20.89
N LEU A 243 5.95 -0.56 19.78
CA LEU A 243 4.89 0.04 18.94
C LEU A 243 3.92 -1.03 18.42
N THR A 244 2.63 -0.69 18.39
CA THR A 244 1.55 -1.59 17.94
C THR A 244 1.73 -2.04 16.48
N ARG A 245 2.30 -1.17 15.63
CA ARG A 245 2.50 -1.38 14.19
C ARG A 245 1.22 -1.77 13.44
N THR A 246 0.06 -1.49 14.01
CA THR A 246 -1.25 -1.65 13.37
C THR A 246 -1.51 -0.52 12.37
N GLY A 247 -2.50 -0.67 11.50
CA GLY A 247 -2.89 0.37 10.55
C GLY A 247 -2.02 0.46 9.30
N ASN A 248 -1.98 1.64 8.66
CA ASN A 248 -1.36 1.83 7.35
C ASN A 248 0.18 1.77 7.41
N THR A 249 0.75 0.67 6.89
CA THR A 249 2.21 0.45 6.87
C THR A 249 2.93 1.37 5.88
N HIS A 250 2.30 1.75 4.78
CA HIS A 250 2.89 2.67 3.80
C HIS A 250 3.04 4.06 4.41
N ALA A 251 1.97 4.60 5.01
CA ALA A 251 2.03 5.89 5.69
C ALA A 251 3.04 5.89 6.87
N ARG A 252 3.04 4.85 7.70
CA ARG A 252 4.00 4.73 8.82
C ARG A 252 5.45 4.76 8.39
N ARG A 253 5.78 4.17 7.23
CA ARG A 253 7.16 4.15 6.72
C ARG A 253 7.65 5.54 6.27
N LEU A 254 6.75 6.48 6.03
CA LEU A 254 7.06 7.85 5.59
C LEU A 254 7.37 8.79 6.77
N LEU A 255 7.13 8.34 7.97
CA LEU A 255 7.37 9.05 9.23
C LEU A 255 8.60 8.49 9.95
#